data_06cbabe044e53cb265dcfd54abc12b9b
#
_entry.id   06cbabe044e53cb265dcfd54abc12b9b
#
_cell.length_a   1.000
_cell.length_b   1.000
_cell.length_c   1.000
_cell.angle_alpha   90.00
_cell.angle_beta   90.00
_cell.angle_gamma   90.00
#
_symmetry.space_group_name_H-M   'P 1'
#
loop_
_entity.id
_entity.type
_entity.pdbx_description
1 polymer ?
#
loop_
_entity_poly.entity_id
_entity_poly.type
_entity_poly.pdbx_seq_one_letter_code
_entity_poly.pdbx_strand_id
1 'polypeptide(L)'
;MRNVIMYAFRLTIGKMIEMSFLDNYKRVVIKIGSSTLTHAETGSLNFSKMERLVRSICDYRNSGMDVCLVSSGAIAVGRDVIGIKERPSDISIKQACAAVGQGRLMMTYQKLFSEYNQNSGQVLMTKNTIVNPV
;
A
#
# COMPACT_ATOMS: atom_id res chain seq x y z
N MET A 1 3.76 27.01 -2.44
CA MET A 1 3.02 25.81 -1.97
C MET A 1 3.12 24.76 -3.06
N ARG A 2 3.70 23.58 -2.77
CA ARG A 2 3.81 22.51 -3.78
C ARG A 2 2.46 21.80 -3.85
N ASN A 3 1.86 21.74 -5.04
CA ASN A 3 0.58 21.08 -5.24
C ASN A 3 0.69 19.59 -4.92
N VAL A 4 -0.04 19.15 -3.89
CA VAL A 4 -0.16 17.75 -3.47
C VAL A 4 -1.56 17.30 -3.81
N ILE A 5 -1.69 16.18 -4.51
CA ILE A 5 -2.98 15.56 -4.75
C ILE A 5 -3.08 14.23 -4.01
N MET A 6 -4.20 14.01 -3.32
CA MET A 6 -4.47 12.75 -2.62
C MET A 6 -5.54 11.96 -3.38
N TYR A 7 -5.18 10.74 -3.83
CA TYR A 7 -6.11 9.82 -4.46
C TYR A 7 -6.40 8.61 -3.58
N ALA A 8 -7.68 8.34 -3.37
CA ALA A 8 -8.15 7.05 -2.87
C ALA A 8 -8.42 6.14 -4.08
N PHE A 9 -7.53 5.20 -4.35
CA PHE A 9 -7.70 4.25 -5.44
C PHE A 9 -8.67 3.14 -5.04
N ARG A 10 -9.86 3.17 -5.60
CA ARG A 10 -10.66 1.95 -5.74
C ARG A 10 -10.28 1.39 -7.12
N LEU A 11 -9.36 0.44 -7.16
CA LEU A 11 -8.99 -0.24 -8.40
C LEU A 11 -10.22 -0.97 -8.98
N THR A 12 -10.99 -0.26 -9.77
CA THR A 12 -11.82 -0.90 -10.77
C THR A 12 -10.88 -1.24 -11.92
N ILE A 13 -10.69 -2.53 -12.16
CA ILE A 13 -9.89 -3.08 -13.24
C ILE A 13 -10.29 -2.35 -14.54
N GLY A 14 -9.39 -1.54 -15.12
CA GLY A 14 -9.56 -1.04 -16.47
C GLY A 14 -9.35 0.45 -16.77
N LYS A 15 -9.15 1.33 -15.81
CA LYS A 15 -8.78 2.73 -16.12
C LYS A 15 -7.48 3.09 -15.44
N MET A 16 -6.39 3.11 -16.22
CA MET A 16 -5.23 3.95 -15.94
C MET A 16 -5.77 5.39 -15.87
N ILE A 17 -5.43 6.12 -14.79
CA ILE A 17 -5.66 7.56 -14.74
C ILE A 17 -4.83 8.14 -15.88
N GLU A 18 -5.46 8.84 -16.80
CA GLU A 18 -4.74 9.54 -17.86
C GLU A 18 -3.69 10.45 -17.22
N MET A 19 -2.43 10.24 -17.57
CA MET A 19 -1.30 10.98 -16.99
C MET A 19 -1.45 12.49 -17.19
N SER A 20 -2.15 12.92 -18.23
CA SER A 20 -2.46 14.33 -18.54
C SER A 20 -3.13 15.08 -17.38
N PHE A 21 -3.87 14.40 -16.53
CA PHE A 21 -4.46 15.02 -15.34
C PHE A 21 -3.43 15.33 -14.25
N LEU A 22 -2.29 14.64 -14.23
CA LEU A 22 -1.26 14.74 -13.19
C LEU A 22 -0.13 15.72 -13.57
N ASP A 23 -0.10 16.26 -14.79
CA ASP A 23 0.99 17.09 -15.31
C ASP A 23 1.30 18.33 -14.46
N ASN A 24 0.32 18.82 -13.69
CA ASN A 24 0.46 19.96 -12.80
C ASN A 24 0.89 19.59 -11.36
N TYR A 25 1.08 18.32 -11.06
CA TYR A 25 1.40 17.86 -9.71
C TYR A 25 2.80 17.27 -9.63
N LYS A 26 3.52 17.62 -8.57
CA LYS A 26 4.86 17.08 -8.27
C LYS A 26 4.83 15.91 -7.30
N ARG A 27 3.73 15.73 -6.60
CA ARG A 27 3.59 14.68 -5.57
C ARG A 27 2.21 14.05 -5.63
N VAL A 28 2.20 12.72 -5.56
CA VAL A 28 0.99 11.90 -5.55
C VAL A 28 0.96 11.07 -4.28
N VAL A 29 -0.18 11.07 -3.58
CA VAL A 29 -0.45 10.16 -2.46
C VAL A 29 -1.48 9.12 -2.92
N ILE A 30 -1.09 7.86 -2.91
CA ILE A 30 -1.93 6.74 -3.34
C ILE A 30 -2.35 5.95 -2.10
N LYS A 31 -3.66 5.87 -1.83
CA LYS A 31 -4.18 5.10 -0.71
C LYS A 31 -4.82 3.80 -1.20
N ILE A 32 -4.38 2.67 -0.65
CA ILE A 32 -4.85 1.32 -1.00
C ILE A 32 -5.46 0.64 0.22
N GLY A 33 -6.69 0.17 0.05
CA GLY A 33 -7.38 -0.63 1.06
C GLY A 33 -6.95 -2.10 1.06
N SER A 34 -7.15 -2.81 2.18
CA SER A 34 -6.80 -4.24 2.31
C SER A 34 -7.52 -5.12 1.28
N SER A 35 -8.80 -4.87 1.02
CA SER A 35 -9.59 -5.63 0.04
C SER A 35 -9.08 -5.51 -1.40
N THR A 36 -8.29 -4.48 -1.69
CA THR A 36 -7.65 -4.32 -3.00
C THR A 36 -6.41 -5.20 -3.13
N LEU A 37 -5.67 -5.39 -2.02
CA LEU A 37 -4.39 -6.10 -2.00
C LEU A 37 -4.52 -7.60 -1.74
N THR A 38 -5.66 -8.06 -1.24
CA THR A 38 -5.86 -9.46 -0.89
C THR A 38 -6.99 -10.08 -1.69
N HIS A 39 -6.97 -11.41 -1.76
CA HIS A 39 -8.10 -12.19 -2.23
C HIS A 39 -9.22 -12.18 -1.18
N ALA A 40 -10.46 -11.96 -1.60
CA ALA A 40 -11.59 -11.80 -0.68
C ALA A 40 -11.86 -13.08 0.12
N GLU A 41 -11.68 -14.24 -0.52
CA GLU A 41 -11.99 -15.54 0.04
C GLU A 41 -10.94 -16.02 1.04
N THR A 42 -9.66 -15.79 0.75
CA THR A 42 -8.55 -16.35 1.52
C THR A 42 -7.86 -15.34 2.43
N GLY A 43 -7.89 -14.06 2.07
CA GLY A 43 -7.08 -13.02 2.71
C GLY A 43 -5.63 -12.99 2.26
N SER A 44 -5.19 -13.95 1.45
CA SER A 44 -3.84 -14.02 0.89
C SER A 44 -3.55 -12.84 -0.02
N LEU A 45 -2.28 -12.43 -0.12
CA LEU A 45 -1.87 -11.35 -1.01
C LEU A 45 -2.16 -11.67 -2.48
N ASN A 46 -2.80 -10.74 -3.16
CA ASN A 46 -3.00 -10.80 -4.59
C ASN A 46 -1.81 -10.15 -5.32
N PHE A 47 -0.82 -10.98 -5.64
CA PHE A 47 0.43 -10.53 -6.28
C PHE A 47 0.20 -9.84 -7.63
N SER A 48 -0.77 -10.29 -8.42
CA SER A 48 -1.08 -9.67 -9.71
C SER A 48 -1.58 -8.22 -9.54
N LYS A 49 -2.41 -7.97 -8.52
CA LYS A 49 -2.86 -6.60 -8.21
C LYS A 49 -1.73 -5.74 -7.64
N MET A 50 -0.89 -6.33 -6.79
CA MET A 50 0.26 -5.62 -6.23
C MET A 50 1.28 -5.25 -7.30
N GLU A 51 1.56 -6.17 -8.22
CA GLU A 51 2.49 -5.92 -9.32
C GLU A 51 1.99 -4.78 -10.23
N ARG A 52 0.71 -4.78 -10.61
CA ARG A 52 0.13 -3.69 -11.40
C ARG A 52 0.21 -2.34 -10.68
N LEU A 53 -0.06 -2.33 -9.37
CA LEU A 53 0.07 -1.13 -8.56
C LEU A 53 1.50 -0.62 -8.54
N VAL A 54 2.46 -1.50 -8.28
CA VAL A 54 3.89 -1.15 -8.23
C VAL A 54 4.35 -0.63 -9.57
N ARG A 55 3.99 -1.28 -10.69
CA ARG A 55 4.30 -0.82 -12.05
C ARG A 55 3.82 0.61 -12.27
N SER A 56 2.55 0.89 -11.97
CA SER A 56 1.99 2.23 -12.12
C SER A 56 2.71 3.27 -11.25
N ILE A 57 3.10 2.91 -10.04
CA ILE A 57 3.88 3.77 -9.15
C ILE A 57 5.26 4.06 -9.75
N CYS A 58 5.91 3.05 -10.32
CA CYS A 58 7.20 3.20 -10.98
C CYS A 58 7.11 4.12 -12.20
N ASP A 59 6.03 4.03 -12.97
CA ASP A 59 5.78 4.94 -14.11
C ASP A 59 5.67 6.40 -13.64
N TYR A 60 4.94 6.68 -12.55
CA TYR A 60 4.88 8.02 -11.96
C TYR A 60 6.24 8.49 -11.43
N ARG A 61 6.99 7.61 -10.77
CA ARG A 61 8.36 7.94 -10.34
C ARG A 61 9.28 8.27 -11.50
N ASN A 62 9.22 7.49 -12.57
CA ASN A 62 10.02 7.69 -13.78
C ASN A 62 9.64 8.99 -14.53
N SER A 63 8.40 9.45 -14.39
CA SER A 63 7.97 10.78 -14.90
C SER A 63 8.39 11.96 -13.99
N GLY A 64 9.15 11.70 -12.92
CA GLY A 64 9.69 12.73 -12.03
C GLY A 64 8.78 13.11 -10.86
N MET A 65 7.71 12.35 -10.61
CA MET A 65 6.82 12.61 -9.46
C MET A 65 7.35 11.98 -8.17
N ASP A 66 7.13 12.66 -7.06
CA ASP A 66 7.22 12.05 -5.73
C ASP A 66 5.97 11.22 -5.47
N VAL A 67 6.13 9.97 -5.04
CA VAL A 67 5.00 9.11 -4.72
C VAL A 67 5.03 8.66 -3.26
N CYS A 68 3.90 8.83 -2.58
CA CYS A 68 3.66 8.29 -1.25
C CYS A 68 2.56 7.23 -1.33
N LEU A 69 2.87 5.98 -1.02
CA LEU A 69 1.90 4.89 -0.97
C LEU A 69 1.41 4.69 0.47
N VAL A 70 0.14 4.91 0.71
CA VAL A 70 -0.54 4.60 1.98
C VAL A 70 -1.24 3.26 1.83
N SER A 71 -0.60 2.22 2.33
CA SER A 71 -1.09 0.84 2.25
C SER A 71 -1.70 0.38 3.56
N SER A 72 -2.78 -0.38 3.47
CA SER A 72 -3.37 -1.12 4.58
C SER A 72 -3.35 -2.62 4.26
N GLY A 73 -3.76 -3.45 5.24
CA GLY A 73 -3.88 -4.90 5.00
C GLY A 73 -2.97 -5.76 5.86
N ALA A 74 -2.10 -5.17 6.68
CA ALA A 74 -1.18 -5.94 7.53
C ALA A 74 -1.90 -7.01 8.37
N ILE A 75 -3.04 -6.69 9.00
CA ILE A 75 -3.81 -7.68 9.79
C ILE A 75 -4.31 -8.82 8.90
N ALA A 76 -4.82 -8.53 7.70
CA ALA A 76 -5.33 -9.57 6.80
C ALA A 76 -4.19 -10.52 6.34
N VAL A 77 -3.07 -9.93 5.94
CA VAL A 77 -1.87 -10.69 5.55
C VAL A 77 -1.32 -11.52 6.71
N GLY A 78 -1.26 -10.94 7.92
CA GLY A 78 -0.79 -11.66 9.10
C GLY A 78 -1.70 -12.82 9.49
N ARG A 79 -3.02 -12.65 9.37
CA ARG A 79 -3.98 -13.73 9.57
C ARG A 79 -3.69 -14.92 8.67
N ASP A 80 -3.50 -14.64 7.39
CA ASP A 80 -3.17 -15.67 6.40
C ASP A 80 -1.87 -16.39 6.74
N VAL A 81 -0.82 -15.64 7.08
CA VAL A 81 0.50 -16.20 7.46
C VAL A 81 0.42 -17.06 8.73
N ILE A 82 -0.36 -16.64 9.73
CA ILE A 82 -0.52 -17.36 11.01
C ILE A 82 -1.53 -18.51 10.90
N GLY A 83 -2.36 -18.55 9.85
CA GLY A 83 -3.40 -19.56 9.64
C GLY A 83 -4.70 -19.30 10.40
N ILE A 84 -4.97 -18.04 10.78
CA ILE A 84 -6.22 -17.66 11.46
C ILE A 84 -7.31 -17.43 10.42
N LYS A 85 -8.32 -18.30 10.38
CA LYS A 85 -9.42 -18.24 9.38
C LYS A 85 -10.36 -17.07 9.62
N GLU A 86 -10.75 -16.82 10.87
CA GLU A 86 -11.71 -15.78 11.22
C GLU A 86 -11.02 -14.44 11.53
N ARG A 87 -11.77 -13.36 11.38
CA ARG A 87 -11.27 -12.05 11.77
C ARG A 87 -11.21 -11.95 13.30
N PRO A 88 -10.03 -11.76 13.90
CA PRO A 88 -9.90 -11.75 15.33
C PRO A 88 -10.66 -10.57 15.94
N SER A 89 -11.38 -10.82 17.02
CA SER A 89 -12.00 -9.78 17.86
C SER A 89 -11.01 -9.24 18.88
N ASP A 90 -10.15 -10.12 19.41
CA ASP A 90 -9.15 -9.79 20.42
C ASP A 90 -8.07 -8.85 19.90
N ILE A 91 -7.71 -7.84 20.71
CA ILE A 91 -6.73 -6.81 20.34
C ILE A 91 -5.33 -7.40 20.24
N SER A 92 -4.94 -8.28 21.16
CA SER A 92 -3.61 -8.89 21.19
C SER A 92 -3.37 -9.73 19.94
N ILE A 93 -4.39 -10.50 19.52
CA ILE A 93 -4.34 -11.29 18.28
C ILE A 93 -4.28 -10.36 17.04
N LYS A 94 -5.04 -9.27 17.04
CA LYS A 94 -4.94 -8.27 15.95
C LYS A 94 -3.53 -7.65 15.87
N GLN A 95 -2.94 -7.34 17.02
CA GLN A 95 -1.57 -6.79 17.07
C GLN A 95 -0.54 -7.80 16.59
N ALA A 96 -0.65 -9.07 16.99
CA ALA A 96 0.22 -10.15 16.51
C ALA A 96 0.08 -10.33 14.99
N CYS A 97 -1.14 -10.36 14.46
CA CYS A 97 -1.39 -10.39 13.03
C CYS A 97 -0.79 -9.18 12.32
N ALA A 98 -0.96 -7.97 12.89
CA ALA A 98 -0.42 -6.75 12.28
C ALA A 98 1.11 -6.79 12.22
N ALA A 99 1.79 -7.23 13.29
CA ALA A 99 3.24 -7.32 13.35
C ALA A 99 3.80 -8.28 12.29
N VAL A 100 3.27 -9.52 12.22
CA VAL A 100 3.69 -10.52 11.23
C VAL A 100 3.34 -10.06 9.81
N GLY A 101 2.13 -9.58 9.62
CA GLY A 101 1.64 -9.18 8.31
C GLY A 101 2.32 -7.94 7.76
N GLN A 102 2.72 -6.99 8.61
CA GLN A 102 3.46 -5.80 8.20
C GLN A 102 4.83 -6.18 7.61
N GLY A 103 5.56 -7.07 8.28
CA GLY A 103 6.82 -7.58 7.78
C GLY A 103 6.66 -8.23 6.39
N ARG A 104 5.68 -9.13 6.26
CA ARG A 104 5.39 -9.82 4.99
C ARG A 104 5.00 -8.85 3.87
N LEU A 105 4.14 -7.88 4.18
CA LEU A 105 3.66 -6.88 3.23
C LEU A 105 4.82 -6.01 2.72
N MET A 106 5.68 -5.55 3.63
CA MET A 106 6.85 -4.72 3.26
C MET A 106 7.87 -5.48 2.44
N MET A 107 8.19 -6.72 2.81
CA MET A 107 9.07 -7.57 2.00
C MET A 107 8.53 -7.74 0.57
N THR A 108 7.23 -7.92 0.44
CA THR A 108 6.59 -8.06 -0.87
C THR A 108 6.70 -6.78 -1.70
N TYR A 109 6.42 -5.61 -1.11
CA TYR A 109 6.61 -4.33 -1.78
C TYR A 109 8.06 -4.10 -2.20
N GLN A 110 9.00 -4.31 -1.28
CA GLN A 110 10.43 -4.13 -1.57
C GLN A 110 10.89 -5.02 -2.73
N LYS A 111 10.48 -6.28 -2.74
CA LYS A 111 10.76 -7.20 -3.84
C LYS A 111 10.20 -6.69 -5.15
N LEU A 112 8.91 -6.31 -5.19
CA LEU A 112 8.27 -5.84 -6.41
C LEU A 112 8.89 -4.52 -6.92
N PHE A 113 9.20 -3.57 -6.04
CA PHE A 113 9.86 -2.32 -6.44
C PHE A 113 11.29 -2.55 -6.96
N SER A 114 12.03 -3.50 -6.38
CA SER A 114 13.38 -3.83 -6.84
C SER A 114 13.42 -4.37 -8.27
N GLU A 115 12.37 -5.07 -8.72
CA GLU A 115 12.26 -5.52 -10.13
C GLU A 115 12.20 -4.34 -11.13
N TYR A 116 11.83 -3.16 -10.66
CA TYR A 116 11.79 -1.91 -11.44
C TYR A 116 12.93 -0.94 -11.09
N ASN A 117 13.98 -1.39 -10.42
CA ASN A 117 15.09 -0.57 -9.93
C ASN A 117 14.64 0.64 -9.08
N GLN A 118 13.54 0.48 -8.33
CA GLN A 118 13.04 1.49 -7.42
C GLN A 118 13.27 1.05 -5.96
N ASN A 119 13.70 2.02 -5.15
CA ASN A 119 13.82 1.83 -3.72
C ASN A 119 12.57 2.33 -2.99
N SER A 120 12.13 1.58 -1.98
CA SER A 120 11.03 1.98 -1.12
C SER A 120 11.47 2.05 0.33
N GLY A 121 11.09 3.13 1.01
CA GLY A 121 11.26 3.29 2.45
C GLY A 121 9.93 3.18 3.17
N GLN A 122 9.94 2.62 4.38
CA GLN A 122 8.76 2.53 5.22
C GLN A 122 8.71 3.65 6.25
N VAL A 123 7.54 4.27 6.42
CA VAL A 123 7.24 5.17 7.51
C VAL A 123 6.07 4.59 8.30
N LEU A 124 6.28 4.33 9.59
CA LEU A 124 5.24 3.94 10.53
C LEU A 124 4.80 5.17 11.31
N MET A 125 3.52 5.51 11.19
CA MET A 125 2.93 6.66 11.88
C MET A 125 1.81 6.20 12.81
N THR A 126 1.80 6.76 14.01
CA THR A 126 0.69 6.64 14.96
C THR A 126 -0.15 7.91 14.92
N LYS A 127 -1.34 7.87 15.56
CA LYS A 127 -2.17 9.05 15.74
C LYS A 127 -1.38 10.21 16.40
N ASN A 128 -0.54 9.89 17.38
CA ASN A 128 0.26 10.90 18.09
C ASN A 128 1.30 11.57 17.17
N THR A 129 1.89 10.82 16.24
CA THR A 129 2.84 11.35 15.25
C THR A 129 2.18 12.39 14.33
N ILE A 130 0.89 12.25 14.06
CA ILE A 130 0.14 13.17 13.18
C ILE A 130 -0.35 14.40 13.96
N VAL A 131 -0.78 14.21 15.22
CA VAL A 131 -1.42 15.26 16.01
C VAL A 131 -0.39 16.16 16.72
N ASN A 132 0.76 15.61 17.09
CA ASN A 132 1.86 16.32 17.75
C ASN A 132 3.12 16.28 16.88
N PRO A 133 3.20 17.07 15.80
CA PRO A 133 4.45 17.20 15.06
C PRO A 133 5.52 17.82 15.99
N VAL A 134 6.65 17.17 16.10
CA VAL A 134 7.85 17.66 16.80
C VAL A 134 8.44 18.82 16.02
#